data_9321f9dc131fc1896b8d2237be46d371
#
_entry.id   9321f9dc131fc1896b8d2237be46d371
#
_cell.length_a   1.000
_cell.length_b   1.000
_cell.length_c   1.000
_cell.angle_alpha   90.00
_cell.angle_beta   90.00
_cell.angle_gamma   90.00
#
_symmetry.space_group_name_H-M   'P 1'
#
loop_
_entity.id
_entity.type
_entity.pdbx_description
1 polymer ?
#
loop_
_entity_poly.entity_id
_entity_poly.type
_entity_poly.pdbx_seq_one_letter_code
_entity_poly.pdbx_strand_id
1 'polypeptide(L)'
;NFDALNIPESHSSRDLQDTFYIDTDVVLRTHTSPVQIRYMKDREAPFRMICTGKVYRSDYDVSHTPMFHQMEGLMVGENISFANLKAMLTEFVTKVFGERKVRFRPHFFPFTEPSAEMDVECVVCGGKGCRLCKVTGWLEIMGFGMVDPSVLA
;
A
#
# COMPACT_ATOMS: atom_id res chain seq x y z
N ASN A 1 5.18 14.28 4.29
CA ASN A 1 4.93 12.86 3.97
C ASN A 1 3.77 12.25 4.75
N PHE A 2 3.46 12.75 5.92
CA PHE A 2 2.47 12.14 6.81
C PHE A 2 1.18 12.95 6.89
N ASP A 3 1.25 14.25 7.15
CA ASP A 3 0.09 15.11 7.41
C ASP A 3 -0.92 15.13 6.27
N ALA A 4 -0.46 15.30 5.04
CA ALA A 4 -1.31 15.29 3.85
C ALA A 4 -1.97 13.90 3.57
N LEU A 5 -1.60 12.86 4.29
CA LEU A 5 -2.16 11.51 4.24
C LEU A 5 -2.96 11.19 5.51
N ASN A 6 -3.35 12.22 6.27
CA ASN A 6 -4.12 12.05 7.51
C ASN A 6 -3.43 11.11 8.54
N ILE A 7 -2.11 11.02 8.51
CA ILE A 7 -1.35 10.20 9.46
C ILE A 7 -1.02 11.09 10.68
N PRO A 8 -1.64 10.86 11.86
CA PRO A 8 -1.44 11.69 13.03
C PRO A 8 -0.03 11.57 13.61
N GLU A 9 0.39 12.55 14.40
CA GLU A 9 1.73 12.55 15.03
C GLU A 9 1.97 11.33 15.92
N SER A 10 0.93 10.84 16.58
CA SER A 10 0.99 9.67 17.46
C SER A 10 0.96 8.32 16.73
N HIS A 11 0.92 8.31 15.40
CA HIS A 11 0.86 7.06 14.65
C HIS A 11 2.23 6.34 14.67
N SER A 12 2.22 5.03 14.93
CA SER A 12 3.44 4.21 15.05
C SER A 12 4.36 4.28 13.83
N SER A 13 3.82 4.46 12.63
CA SER A 13 4.64 4.61 11.41
C SER A 13 5.54 5.85 11.40
N ARG A 14 5.32 6.81 12.31
CA ARG A 14 6.23 7.96 12.51
C ARG A 14 7.34 7.66 13.51
N ASP A 15 7.28 6.54 14.21
CA ASP A 15 8.30 6.15 15.17
C ASP A 15 9.66 5.88 14.49
N LEU A 16 10.75 6.13 15.21
CA LEU A 16 12.11 5.79 14.78
C LEU A 16 12.31 4.29 14.49
N GLN A 17 11.43 3.46 15.02
CA GLN A 17 11.44 2.01 14.76
C GLN A 17 10.95 1.67 13.34
N ASP A 18 10.08 2.50 12.75
CA ASP A 18 9.48 2.25 11.44
C ASP A 18 10.02 3.19 10.35
N THR A 19 10.53 4.36 10.71
CA THR A 19 10.98 5.41 9.77
C THR A 19 12.44 5.77 9.98
N PHE A 20 13.20 5.83 8.91
CA PHE A 20 14.57 6.38 8.94
C PHE A 20 14.56 7.90 8.84
N TYR A 21 14.95 8.56 9.90
CA TYR A 21 15.15 10.01 9.96
C TYR A 21 16.58 10.36 9.61
N ILE A 22 16.76 11.34 8.73
CA ILE A 22 18.06 11.93 8.40
C ILE A 22 18.30 13.13 9.31
N ASP A 23 17.23 13.87 9.61
CA ASP A 23 17.18 15.02 10.51
C ASP A 23 15.78 15.11 11.10
N THR A 24 15.52 16.05 11.98
CA THR A 24 14.25 16.26 12.69
C THR A 24 13.05 16.24 11.73
N ASP A 25 13.16 16.90 10.57
CA ASP A 25 12.09 17.04 9.59
C ASP A 25 12.36 16.34 8.26
N VAL A 26 13.46 15.60 8.17
CA VAL A 26 13.87 14.93 6.93
C VAL A 26 13.90 13.42 7.13
N VAL A 27 13.09 12.71 6.35
CA VAL A 27 13.00 11.25 6.39
C VAL A 27 13.42 10.63 5.06
N LEU A 28 13.92 9.41 5.10
CA LEU A 28 13.91 8.55 3.92
C LEU A 28 12.46 8.19 3.59
N ARG A 29 12.09 8.28 2.33
CA ARG A 29 10.70 8.06 1.88
C ARG A 29 10.18 6.69 2.32
N THR A 30 9.14 6.66 3.13
CA THR A 30 8.54 5.45 3.71
C THR A 30 7.55 4.77 2.77
N HIS A 31 6.95 5.52 1.85
CA HIS A 31 5.97 5.07 0.87
C HIS A 31 5.88 6.07 -0.30
N THR A 32 5.27 5.65 -1.40
CA THR A 32 5.10 6.49 -2.59
C THR A 32 3.82 7.35 -2.55
N SER A 33 2.96 7.17 -1.57
CA SER A 33 1.66 7.85 -1.42
C SER A 33 1.72 9.39 -1.47
N PRO A 34 2.76 10.08 -0.94
CA PRO A 34 2.88 11.53 -1.09
C PRO A 34 2.91 12.03 -2.55
N VAL A 35 3.28 11.16 -3.50
CA VAL A 35 3.23 11.49 -4.93
C VAL A 35 1.79 11.65 -5.40
N GLN A 36 0.85 10.85 -4.87
CA GLN A 36 -0.58 10.97 -5.17
C GLN A 36 -1.10 12.35 -4.78
N ILE A 37 -0.75 12.83 -3.58
CA ILE A 37 -1.14 14.17 -3.10
C ILE A 37 -0.61 15.27 -4.02
N ARG A 38 0.67 15.21 -4.39
CA ARG A 38 1.27 16.20 -5.30
C ARG A 38 0.62 16.18 -6.67
N TYR A 39 0.29 14.98 -7.16
CA TYR A 39 -0.37 14.82 -8.45
C TYR A 39 -1.80 15.40 -8.44
N MET A 40 -2.56 15.16 -7.36
CA MET A 40 -3.93 15.66 -7.21
C MET A 40 -4.00 17.19 -7.13
N LYS A 41 -3.01 17.84 -6.49
CA LYS A 41 -2.99 19.30 -6.34
C LYS A 41 -3.02 20.08 -7.66
N ASP A 42 -2.45 19.49 -8.70
CA ASP A 42 -2.26 20.15 -10.01
C ASP A 42 -3.19 19.57 -11.09
N ARG A 43 -4.20 18.78 -10.72
CA ARG A 43 -5.03 18.04 -11.66
C ARG A 43 -6.50 18.02 -11.28
N GLU A 44 -7.33 18.19 -12.29
CA GLU A 44 -8.77 17.99 -12.18
C GLU A 44 -9.14 16.53 -12.53
N ALA A 45 -10.16 15.99 -11.86
CA ALA A 45 -10.73 14.70 -12.19
C ALA A 45 -11.46 14.75 -13.55
N PRO A 46 -11.55 13.64 -14.31
CA PRO A 46 -11.05 12.31 -13.96
C PRO A 46 -9.59 12.10 -14.34
N PHE A 47 -8.87 11.32 -13.56
CA PHE A 47 -7.51 10.93 -13.89
C PHE A 47 -7.14 9.54 -13.34
N ARG A 48 -6.05 8.99 -13.87
CA ARG A 48 -5.40 7.77 -13.38
C ARG A 48 -3.91 8.00 -13.33
N MET A 49 -3.27 7.50 -12.29
CA MET A 49 -1.82 7.57 -12.18
C MET A 49 -1.25 6.29 -11.56
N ILE A 50 -0.01 6.03 -11.90
CA ILE A 50 0.85 5.04 -11.23
C ILE A 50 2.13 5.75 -10.84
N CYS A 51 2.61 5.53 -9.62
CA CYS A 51 3.92 5.96 -9.19
C CYS A 51 4.73 4.79 -8.66
N THR A 52 5.99 4.77 -9.00
CA THR A 52 6.94 3.75 -8.56
C THR A 52 8.16 4.40 -7.94
N GLY A 53 8.81 3.70 -7.03
CA GLY A 53 10.07 4.19 -6.47
C GLY A 53 10.60 3.36 -5.33
N LYS A 54 11.84 3.66 -4.96
CA LYS A 54 12.47 3.10 -3.76
C LYS A 54 11.81 3.70 -2.51
N VAL A 55 11.54 2.87 -1.54
CA VAL A 55 11.04 3.26 -0.23
C VAL A 55 11.86 2.57 0.85
N TYR A 56 11.83 3.13 2.05
CA TYR A 56 12.70 2.74 3.14
C TYR A 56 11.87 2.59 4.42
N ARG A 57 12.02 1.46 5.09
CA ARG A 57 11.40 1.17 6.38
C ARG A 57 12.41 0.49 7.28
N SER A 58 12.39 0.83 8.55
CA SER A 58 13.28 0.23 9.54
C SER A 58 12.78 -1.16 9.93
N ASP A 59 12.57 -2.01 8.93
CA ASP A 59 12.05 -3.36 9.09
C ASP A 59 13.01 -4.35 8.40
N TYR A 60 13.36 -5.42 9.10
CA TYR A 60 14.30 -6.41 8.60
C TYR A 60 14.00 -7.80 9.15
N ASP A 61 13.44 -8.65 8.30
CA ASP A 61 13.23 -10.06 8.60
C ASP A 61 13.37 -10.95 7.35
N VAL A 62 12.89 -12.18 7.41
CA VAL A 62 12.98 -13.14 6.30
C VAL A 62 12.23 -12.67 5.04
N SER A 63 11.21 -11.84 5.21
CA SER A 63 10.33 -11.34 4.15
C SER A 63 10.47 -9.83 3.89
N HIS A 64 11.24 -9.11 4.72
CA HIS A 64 11.38 -7.66 4.66
C HIS A 64 12.84 -7.25 4.52
N THR A 65 13.08 -6.23 3.70
CA THR A 65 14.37 -5.54 3.57
C THR A 65 14.17 -4.06 3.88
N PRO A 66 15.17 -3.36 4.47
CA PRO A 66 15.06 -1.95 4.80
C PRO A 66 14.81 -1.03 3.60
N MET A 67 15.14 -1.48 2.40
CA MET A 67 14.84 -0.78 1.14
C MET A 67 14.15 -1.74 0.18
N PHE A 68 13.05 -1.30 -0.40
CA PHE A 68 12.34 -2.04 -1.44
C PHE A 68 11.73 -1.09 -2.48
N HIS A 69 11.21 -1.65 -3.55
CA HIS A 69 10.48 -0.89 -4.56
C HIS A 69 8.98 -1.02 -4.29
N GLN A 70 8.31 0.11 -4.26
CA GLN A 70 6.86 0.17 -4.13
C GLN A 70 6.25 0.74 -5.42
N MET A 71 5.10 0.22 -5.78
CA MET A 71 4.24 0.74 -6.84
C MET A 71 2.87 1.04 -6.25
N GLU A 72 2.37 2.24 -6.47
CA GLU A 72 1.02 2.65 -6.09
C GLU A 72 0.24 3.15 -7.30
N GLY A 73 -1.06 2.88 -7.31
CA GLY A 73 -2.00 3.41 -8.29
C GLY A 73 -3.08 4.23 -7.62
N LEU A 74 -3.51 5.29 -8.29
CA LEU A 74 -4.66 6.11 -7.91
C LEU A 74 -5.55 6.32 -9.12
N MET A 75 -6.85 6.18 -8.93
CA MET A 75 -7.86 6.52 -9.92
C MET A 75 -8.94 7.37 -9.27
N VAL A 76 -9.21 8.54 -9.86
CA VAL A 76 -10.26 9.47 -9.44
C VAL A 76 -11.21 9.67 -10.62
N GLY A 77 -12.50 9.57 -10.37
CA GLY A 77 -13.52 9.73 -11.41
C GLY A 77 -14.91 9.33 -10.92
N GLU A 78 -15.89 9.45 -11.79
CA GLU A 78 -17.27 9.08 -11.49
C GLU A 78 -17.47 7.56 -11.46
N ASN A 79 -18.41 7.12 -10.62
CA ASN A 79 -18.84 5.72 -10.53
C ASN A 79 -17.74 4.70 -10.17
N ILE A 80 -16.66 5.15 -9.52
CA ILE A 80 -15.61 4.28 -9.01
C ILE A 80 -16.03 3.74 -7.65
N SER A 81 -16.04 2.43 -7.52
CA SER A 81 -16.44 1.74 -6.30
C SER A 81 -15.35 0.84 -5.75
N PHE A 82 -15.48 0.47 -4.47
CA PHE A 82 -14.61 -0.51 -3.83
C PHE A 82 -14.66 -1.88 -4.52
N ALA A 83 -15.80 -2.25 -5.12
CA ALA A 83 -15.94 -3.48 -5.90
C ALA A 83 -15.09 -3.42 -7.19
N ASN A 84 -15.08 -2.28 -7.89
CA ASN A 84 -14.22 -2.08 -9.06
C ASN A 84 -12.73 -2.20 -8.69
N LEU A 85 -12.34 -1.60 -7.56
CA LEU A 85 -10.97 -1.67 -7.06
C LEU A 85 -10.56 -3.14 -6.80
N LYS A 86 -11.38 -3.90 -6.08
CA LYS A 86 -11.13 -5.34 -5.84
C LYS A 86 -11.02 -6.16 -7.12
N ALA A 87 -11.89 -5.93 -8.10
CA ALA A 87 -11.85 -6.63 -9.38
C ALA A 87 -10.55 -6.34 -10.13
N MET A 88 -10.15 -5.08 -10.22
CA MET A 88 -8.91 -4.66 -10.87
C MET A 88 -7.67 -5.27 -10.18
N LEU A 89 -7.63 -5.28 -8.86
CA LEU A 89 -6.52 -5.86 -8.10
C LEU A 89 -6.44 -7.38 -8.26
N THR A 90 -7.58 -8.07 -8.35
CA THR A 90 -7.61 -9.51 -8.64
C THR A 90 -7.03 -9.79 -10.03
N GLU A 91 -7.40 -9.01 -11.04
CA GLU A 91 -6.86 -9.13 -12.39
C GLU A 91 -5.34 -8.85 -12.41
N PHE A 92 -4.89 -7.82 -11.68
CA PHE A 92 -3.47 -7.51 -11.52
C PHE A 92 -2.70 -8.72 -10.96
N VAL A 93 -3.19 -9.33 -9.90
CA VAL A 93 -2.55 -10.52 -9.30
C VAL A 93 -2.48 -11.66 -10.30
N THR A 94 -3.56 -11.93 -11.01
CA THR A 94 -3.60 -12.99 -12.02
C THR A 94 -2.56 -12.75 -13.13
N LYS A 95 -2.38 -11.50 -13.57
CA LYS A 95 -1.38 -11.15 -14.60
C LYS A 95 0.06 -11.24 -14.11
N VAL A 96 0.32 -10.91 -12.85
CA VAL A 96 1.69 -10.85 -12.29
C VAL A 96 2.12 -12.19 -11.72
N PHE A 97 1.25 -12.88 -11.00
CA PHE A 97 1.57 -14.11 -10.26
C PHE A 97 0.96 -15.39 -10.86
N GLY A 98 0.21 -15.27 -11.98
CA GLY A 98 -0.58 -16.36 -12.53
C GLY A 98 -1.86 -16.61 -11.73
N GLU A 99 -2.55 -17.70 -12.04
CA GLU A 99 -3.75 -18.10 -11.32
C GLU A 99 -3.41 -18.50 -9.88
N ARG A 100 -3.70 -17.61 -8.94
CA ARG A 100 -3.50 -17.79 -7.51
C ARG A 100 -4.77 -17.41 -6.76
N LYS A 101 -5.00 -18.10 -5.64
CA LYS A 101 -6.04 -17.68 -4.71
C LYS A 101 -5.66 -16.35 -4.09
N VAL A 102 -6.63 -15.47 -4.00
CA VAL A 102 -6.50 -14.20 -3.30
C VAL A 102 -7.51 -14.14 -2.16
N ARG A 103 -7.17 -13.40 -1.11
CA ARG A 103 -8.11 -13.05 -0.05
C ARG A 103 -7.96 -11.58 0.30
N PHE A 104 -9.07 -10.99 0.71
CA PHE A 104 -9.13 -9.62 1.17
C PHE A 104 -9.43 -9.63 2.66
N ARG A 105 -8.66 -8.86 3.41
CA ARG A 105 -8.82 -8.70 4.85
C ARG A 105 -9.14 -7.23 5.16
N PRO A 106 -10.23 -6.91 5.86
CA PRO A 106 -10.44 -5.54 6.34
C PRO A 106 -9.22 -5.08 7.14
N HIS A 107 -8.80 -3.86 6.89
CA HIS A 107 -7.69 -3.23 7.61
C HIS A 107 -7.95 -1.73 7.70
N PHE A 108 -7.32 -1.05 8.64
CA PHE A 108 -7.42 0.40 8.79
C PHE A 108 -6.17 1.08 8.26
N PHE A 109 -6.36 2.08 7.41
CA PHE A 109 -5.33 3.05 7.03
C PHE A 109 -5.88 4.46 7.21
N PRO A 110 -5.09 5.41 7.76
CA PRO A 110 -5.56 6.78 8.03
C PRO A 110 -6.01 7.56 6.80
N PHE A 111 -5.58 7.13 5.62
CA PHE A 111 -5.78 7.81 4.34
C PHE A 111 -6.80 7.13 3.41
N THR A 112 -7.43 6.04 3.85
CA THR A 112 -8.45 5.32 3.06
C THR A 112 -9.60 4.81 3.94
N GLU A 113 -10.84 4.87 3.40
CA GLU A 113 -12.06 4.32 4.00
C GLU A 113 -13.10 4.02 2.91
N PRO A 114 -13.57 2.77 2.74
CA PRO A 114 -13.11 1.56 3.39
C PRO A 114 -11.72 1.12 2.93
N SER A 115 -11.04 0.38 3.80
CA SER A 115 -9.67 -0.10 3.57
C SER A 115 -9.57 -1.61 3.74
N ALA A 116 -8.64 -2.23 3.03
CA ALA A 116 -8.32 -3.64 3.17
C ALA A 116 -6.87 -3.94 2.78
N GLU A 117 -6.42 -5.10 3.16
CA GLU A 117 -5.19 -5.74 2.68
C GLU A 117 -5.52 -6.89 1.75
N MET A 118 -4.64 -7.14 0.80
CA MET A 118 -4.73 -8.25 -0.14
C MET A 118 -3.57 -9.21 0.05
N ASP A 119 -3.92 -10.46 0.28
CA ASP A 119 -2.96 -11.56 0.34
C ASP A 119 -3.12 -12.46 -0.88
N VAL A 120 -2.01 -13.03 -1.32
CA VAL A 120 -1.99 -14.11 -2.32
C VAL A 120 -1.55 -15.42 -1.70
N GLU A 121 -2.03 -16.52 -2.23
CA GLU A 121 -1.54 -17.85 -1.88
C GLU A 121 -0.03 -17.90 -2.11
N CYS A 122 0.71 -18.35 -1.11
CA CYS A 122 2.19 -18.33 -1.14
C CYS A 122 2.74 -19.03 -2.38
N VAL A 123 3.49 -18.28 -3.19
CA VAL A 123 4.06 -18.75 -4.47
C VAL A 123 5.09 -19.86 -4.30
N VAL A 124 5.71 -19.97 -3.12
CA VAL A 124 6.75 -20.98 -2.82
C VAL A 124 6.13 -22.31 -2.38
N CYS A 125 5.15 -22.28 -1.49
CA CYS A 125 4.61 -23.50 -0.89
C CYS A 125 3.20 -23.88 -1.38
N GLY A 126 2.57 -23.07 -2.25
CA GLY A 126 1.21 -23.32 -2.74
C GLY A 126 0.21 -23.45 -1.59
N GLY A 127 0.27 -22.53 -0.63
CA GLY A 127 -0.66 -22.50 0.51
C GLY A 127 -0.37 -23.49 1.65
N LYS A 128 0.64 -24.35 1.54
CA LYS A 128 0.95 -25.39 2.55
C LYS A 128 1.60 -24.86 3.82
N GLY A 129 2.14 -23.66 3.77
CA GLY A 129 2.93 -23.06 4.83
C GLY A 129 4.43 -23.33 4.66
N CYS A 130 5.24 -22.28 4.74
CA CYS A 130 6.70 -22.35 4.70
C CYS A 130 7.32 -21.18 5.48
N ARG A 131 8.63 -21.13 5.56
CA ARG A 131 9.35 -20.07 6.27
C ARG A 131 9.04 -18.68 5.71
N LEU A 132 8.92 -18.53 4.37
CA LEU A 132 8.63 -17.24 3.73
C LEU A 132 7.27 -16.69 4.16
N CYS A 133 6.24 -17.51 4.13
CA CYS A 133 4.88 -17.10 4.53
C CYS A 133 4.62 -17.25 6.04
N LYS A 134 5.67 -17.46 6.85
CA LYS A 134 5.55 -17.66 8.31
C LYS A 134 4.50 -18.74 8.66
N VAL A 135 4.50 -19.82 7.89
CA VAL A 135 3.60 -20.98 8.01
C VAL A 135 2.11 -20.69 7.73
N THR A 136 1.76 -19.48 7.39
CA THR A 136 0.36 -19.10 7.12
C THR A 136 -0.19 -19.60 5.80
N GLY A 137 0.66 -19.90 4.83
CA GLY A 137 0.28 -20.21 3.44
C GLY A 137 -0.06 -18.99 2.59
N TRP A 138 0.00 -17.77 3.15
CA TRP A 138 -0.38 -16.51 2.49
C TRP A 138 0.74 -15.48 2.56
N LEU A 139 0.84 -14.65 1.53
CA LEU A 139 1.73 -13.51 1.47
C LEU A 139 0.89 -12.24 1.28
N GLU A 140 1.01 -11.32 2.19
CA GLU A 140 0.48 -9.97 2.02
C GLU A 140 1.28 -9.24 0.94
N ILE A 141 0.58 -8.66 -0.03
CA ILE A 141 1.22 -7.99 -1.16
C ILE A 141 0.88 -6.52 -1.27
N MET A 142 -0.24 -6.08 -0.73
CA MET A 142 -0.65 -4.68 -0.77
C MET A 142 -1.75 -4.33 0.23
N GLY A 143 -1.76 -3.05 0.66
CA GLY A 143 -2.90 -2.36 1.21
C GLY A 143 -3.64 -1.58 0.12
N PHE A 144 -4.94 -1.44 0.22
CA PHE A 144 -5.76 -0.69 -0.73
C PHE A 144 -7.03 -0.16 -0.07
N GLY A 145 -7.64 0.86 -0.69
CA GLY A 145 -8.89 1.44 -0.19
C GLY A 145 -9.41 2.56 -1.08
N MET A 146 -10.60 3.05 -0.73
CA MET A 146 -11.09 4.30 -1.28
C MET A 146 -10.40 5.45 -0.54
N VAL A 147 -10.03 6.50 -1.26
CA VAL A 147 -9.35 7.66 -0.63
C VAL A 147 -10.27 8.29 0.41
N ASP A 148 -9.75 8.52 1.61
CA ASP A 148 -10.49 9.17 2.68
C ASP A 148 -10.85 10.61 2.27
N PRO A 149 -12.08 11.09 2.51
CA PRO A 149 -12.49 12.45 2.19
C PRO A 149 -11.58 13.54 2.77
N SER A 150 -10.97 13.32 3.93
CA SER A 150 -10.03 14.26 4.55
C SER A 150 -8.72 14.42 3.76
N VAL A 151 -8.37 13.45 2.93
CA VAL A 151 -7.20 13.52 2.03
C VAL A 151 -7.54 14.30 0.75
N LEU A 152 -8.83 14.38 0.38
CA LEU A 152 -9.31 15.10 -0.80
C LEU A 152 -9.67 16.56 -0.51
N ALA A 153 -9.78 16.95 0.76
CA ALA A 153 -10.08 18.31 1.20
C ALA A 153 -8.82 19.20 1.15
#